data_8752ee3fa79751e27a7fb805377b2687
#
_entry.id   8752ee3fa79751e27a7fb805377b2687
#
_cell.length_a   1.000
_cell.length_b   1.000
_cell.length_c   1.000
_cell.angle_alpha   90.00
_cell.angle_beta   90.00
_cell.angle_gamma   90.00
#
_symmetry.space_group_name_H-M   'P 1'
#
loop_
_entity.id
_entity.type
_entity.pdbx_description
1 polymer ?
#
loop_
_entity_poly.entity_id
_entity_poly.type
_entity_poly.pdbx_seq_one_letter_code
_entity_poly.pdbx_strand_id
1 'polypeptide(L)'
;MSRAARYHQLAWDQVSEGDELPTDVDRIDVERVVATAASTWTFFGGHIDADYARSVQGRSHVYLATGPILGLLDRYVTSWAGPQAFLAKRSMRMVESLCAGDELHFVGRVSKKWADASRGYERRLVEISLEIRNGAGKPCVLATAVYELPLTSTVS
;
A
#
# COMPACT_ATOMS: atom_id res chain seq x y z
N MET A 1 -29.23 -3.25 -18.87
CA MET A 1 -28.93 -2.02 -18.09
C MET A 1 -27.65 -2.28 -17.29
N SER A 2 -26.52 -1.74 -17.73
CA SER A 2 -25.25 -1.85 -17.04
C SER A 2 -25.32 -1.08 -15.73
N ARG A 3 -25.21 -1.78 -14.60
CA ARG A 3 -25.06 -1.18 -13.29
C ARG A 3 -23.58 -0.74 -13.21
N ALA A 4 -23.30 0.50 -13.59
CA ALA A 4 -21.99 1.10 -13.37
C ALA A 4 -21.69 0.94 -11.88
N ALA A 5 -20.65 0.19 -11.54
CA ALA A 5 -20.16 0.09 -10.17
C ALA A 5 -19.78 1.53 -9.77
N ARG A 6 -20.56 2.13 -8.87
CA ARG A 6 -20.21 3.43 -8.30
C ARG A 6 -19.03 3.18 -7.36
N TYR A 7 -17.85 3.47 -7.82
CA TYR A 7 -16.67 3.49 -6.97
C TYR A 7 -16.80 4.64 -5.97
N HIS A 8 -16.50 4.35 -4.71
CA HIS A 8 -16.34 5.43 -3.73
C HIS A 8 -15.15 6.29 -4.14
N GLN A 9 -15.32 7.61 -4.12
CA GLN A 9 -14.27 8.58 -4.41
C GLN A 9 -14.29 9.68 -3.37
N LEU A 10 -13.20 9.85 -2.63
CA LEU A 10 -13.01 10.98 -1.74
C LEU A 10 -12.56 12.22 -2.51
N ALA A 11 -13.21 13.34 -2.23
CA ALA A 11 -12.73 14.65 -2.62
C ALA A 11 -11.71 15.16 -1.59
N TRP A 12 -10.80 16.01 -2.03
CA TRP A 12 -9.80 16.60 -1.14
C TRP A 12 -10.42 17.33 0.07
N ASP A 13 -11.55 18.01 -0.11
CA ASP A 13 -12.24 18.74 0.97
C ASP A 13 -12.83 17.82 2.05
N GLN A 14 -13.04 16.54 1.72
CA GLN A 14 -13.60 15.54 2.65
C GLN A 14 -12.52 14.91 3.55
N VAL A 15 -11.25 15.23 3.33
CA VAL A 15 -10.12 14.66 4.07
C VAL A 15 -9.50 15.73 4.97
N SER A 16 -9.17 15.35 6.20
CA SER A 16 -8.51 16.21 7.20
C SER A 16 -7.21 15.62 7.70
N GLU A 17 -6.29 16.49 8.12
CA GLU A 17 -5.10 16.03 8.85
C GLU A 17 -5.53 15.32 10.14
N GLY A 18 -4.93 14.17 10.39
CA GLY A 18 -5.27 13.32 11.52
C GLY A 18 -6.30 12.23 11.21
N ASP A 19 -6.98 12.26 10.06
CA ASP A 19 -7.91 11.20 9.65
C ASP A 19 -7.18 9.86 9.59
N GLU A 20 -7.79 8.83 10.17
CA GLU A 20 -7.31 7.46 10.10
C GLU A 20 -7.97 6.73 8.94
N LEU A 21 -7.17 5.98 8.18
CA LEU A 21 -7.70 5.10 7.15
C LEU A 21 -8.30 3.85 7.84
N PRO A 22 -9.39 3.28 7.30
CA PRO A 22 -9.94 2.02 7.81
C PRO A 22 -8.86 0.93 7.83
N THR A 23 -8.75 0.23 8.95
CA THR A 23 -7.83 -0.92 9.05
C THR A 23 -8.24 -1.99 8.04
N ASP A 24 -7.29 -2.50 7.28
CA ASP A 24 -7.46 -3.62 6.37
C ASP A 24 -6.57 -4.78 6.82
N VAL A 25 -7.04 -6.01 6.66
CA VAL A 25 -6.32 -7.22 7.02
C VAL A 25 -6.25 -8.15 5.81
N ASP A 26 -5.06 -8.64 5.52
CA ASP A 26 -4.81 -9.56 4.42
C ASP A 26 -3.93 -10.72 4.89
N ARG A 27 -3.91 -11.83 4.18
CA ARG A 27 -3.03 -12.96 4.40
C ARG A 27 -2.21 -13.26 3.17
N ILE A 28 -0.96 -13.61 3.39
CA ILE A 28 -0.07 -14.08 2.33
C ILE A 28 0.18 -15.58 2.48
N ASP A 29 0.01 -16.30 1.37
CA ASP A 29 0.40 -17.69 1.22
C ASP A 29 1.60 -17.83 0.27
N VAL A 30 2.09 -19.05 0.11
CA VAL A 30 3.26 -19.35 -0.74
C VAL A 30 2.94 -19.04 -2.20
N GLU A 31 1.76 -19.43 -2.67
CA GLU A 31 1.35 -19.23 -4.07
C GLU A 31 1.36 -17.75 -4.43
N ARG A 32 0.82 -16.92 -3.55
CA ARG A 32 0.80 -15.46 -3.75
C ARG A 32 2.19 -14.84 -3.78
N VAL A 33 3.09 -15.27 -2.88
CA VAL A 33 4.49 -14.79 -2.87
C VAL A 33 5.16 -15.16 -4.19
N VAL A 34 5.10 -16.43 -4.61
CA VAL A 34 5.73 -16.91 -5.84
C VAL A 34 5.11 -16.26 -7.08
N ALA A 35 3.78 -16.17 -7.15
CA ALA A 35 3.08 -15.54 -8.28
C ALA A 35 3.44 -14.06 -8.43
N THR A 36 3.54 -13.31 -7.31
CA THR A 36 3.93 -11.91 -7.35
C THR A 36 5.41 -11.72 -7.69
N ALA A 37 6.30 -12.61 -7.27
CA ALA A 37 7.69 -12.63 -7.69
C ALA A 37 7.80 -12.86 -9.20
N ALA A 38 7.06 -13.83 -9.74
CA ALA A 38 7.02 -14.11 -11.17
C ALA A 38 6.46 -12.92 -11.97
N SER A 39 5.38 -12.29 -11.52
CA SER A 39 4.76 -11.14 -12.20
C SER A 39 5.67 -9.90 -12.28
N THR A 40 6.59 -9.76 -11.35
CA THR A 40 7.58 -8.66 -11.31
C THR A 40 8.98 -9.08 -11.76
N TRP A 41 9.14 -10.30 -12.27
CA TRP A 41 10.43 -10.88 -12.69
C TRP A 41 11.51 -10.88 -11.60
N THR A 42 11.10 -11.00 -10.34
CA THR A 42 11.98 -10.95 -9.17
C THR A 42 12.30 -12.37 -8.68
N PHE A 43 12.97 -13.16 -9.51
CA PHE A 43 13.31 -14.57 -9.24
C PHE A 43 14.50 -14.75 -8.27
N PHE A 44 14.47 -14.02 -7.16
CA PHE A 44 15.45 -14.19 -6.11
C PHE A 44 15.05 -15.36 -5.19
N GLY A 45 16.03 -16.19 -4.76
CA GLY A 45 15.76 -17.41 -3.99
C GLY A 45 14.82 -17.21 -2.79
N GLY A 46 14.96 -16.12 -2.05
CA GLY A 46 14.10 -15.82 -0.91
C GLY A 46 12.61 -15.63 -1.25
N HIS A 47 12.26 -15.39 -2.52
CA HIS A 47 10.88 -15.21 -2.96
C HIS A 47 10.25 -16.48 -3.56
N ILE A 48 11.07 -17.50 -3.89
CA ILE A 48 10.59 -18.67 -4.65
C ILE A 48 11.02 -20.01 -4.04
N ASP A 49 11.99 -20.03 -3.15
CA ASP A 49 12.56 -21.22 -2.54
C ASP A 49 12.55 -21.10 -1.02
N ALA A 50 11.72 -21.92 -0.37
CA ALA A 50 11.57 -21.88 1.08
C ALA A 50 12.81 -22.38 1.84
N ASP A 51 13.54 -23.33 1.27
CA ASP A 51 14.75 -23.85 1.90
C ASP A 51 15.88 -22.83 1.82
N TYR A 52 16.01 -22.14 0.70
CA TYR A 52 16.92 -21.01 0.59
C TYR A 52 16.56 -19.88 1.56
N ALA A 53 15.28 -19.51 1.65
CA ALA A 53 14.82 -18.46 2.56
C ALA A 53 15.15 -18.79 4.02
N ARG A 54 15.00 -20.07 4.43
CA ARG A 54 15.29 -20.53 5.79
C ARG A 54 16.77 -20.68 6.05
N SER A 55 17.47 -21.46 5.21
CA SER A 55 18.85 -21.88 5.48
C SER A 55 19.88 -20.81 5.19
N VAL A 56 19.66 -19.97 4.17
CA VAL A 56 20.60 -18.93 3.73
C VAL A 56 20.28 -17.58 4.34
N GLN A 57 18.98 -17.24 4.47
CA GLN A 57 18.55 -15.89 4.86
C GLN A 57 17.95 -15.82 6.27
N GLY A 58 17.75 -16.95 6.95
CA GLY A 58 17.20 -17.00 8.31
C GLY A 58 15.75 -16.48 8.39
N ARG A 59 14.96 -16.59 7.31
CA ARG A 59 13.55 -16.24 7.30
C ARG A 59 12.68 -17.45 7.64
N SER A 60 11.46 -17.21 8.10
CA SER A 60 10.52 -18.31 8.40
C SER A 60 10.05 -19.05 7.16
N HIS A 61 9.90 -18.33 6.04
CA HIS A 61 9.42 -18.86 4.76
C HIS A 61 9.81 -17.91 3.60
N VAL A 62 9.40 -18.25 2.37
CA VAL A 62 9.46 -17.29 1.25
C VAL A 62 8.71 -16.01 1.62
N TYR A 63 9.19 -14.88 1.15
CA TYR A 63 8.66 -13.56 1.53
C TYR A 63 8.46 -12.65 0.33
N LEU A 64 7.58 -11.66 0.49
CA LEU A 64 7.24 -10.72 -0.57
C LEU A 64 8.44 -9.89 -1.02
N ALA A 65 8.57 -9.74 -2.33
CA ALA A 65 9.47 -8.77 -2.94
C ALA A 65 8.96 -7.33 -2.75
N THR A 66 9.84 -6.34 -2.93
CA THR A 66 9.52 -4.92 -2.74
C THR A 66 8.40 -4.43 -3.66
N GLY A 67 8.40 -4.85 -4.94
CA GLY A 67 7.37 -4.44 -5.92
C GLY A 67 5.94 -4.78 -5.48
N PRO A 68 5.64 -6.06 -5.14
CA PRO A 68 4.35 -6.44 -4.57
C PRO A 68 3.94 -5.66 -3.32
N ILE A 69 4.87 -5.37 -2.41
CA ILE A 69 4.59 -4.57 -1.21
C ILE A 69 4.14 -3.15 -1.57
N LEU A 70 4.78 -2.54 -2.56
CA LEU A 70 4.38 -1.23 -3.07
C LEU A 70 2.95 -1.27 -3.62
N GLY A 71 2.59 -2.32 -4.37
CA GLY A 71 1.24 -2.54 -4.89
C GLY A 71 0.20 -2.73 -3.78
N LEU A 72 0.54 -3.42 -2.68
CA LEU A 72 -0.34 -3.59 -1.53
C LEU A 72 -0.63 -2.25 -0.84
N LEU A 73 0.37 -1.39 -0.68
CA LEU A 73 0.19 -0.05 -0.12
C LEU A 73 -0.70 0.82 -1.02
N ASP A 74 -0.51 0.76 -2.35
CA ASP A 74 -1.36 1.49 -3.29
C ASP A 74 -2.80 0.99 -3.26
N ARG A 75 -3.01 -0.33 -3.25
CA ARG A 75 -4.34 -0.93 -3.08
C ARG A 75 -5.03 -0.42 -1.82
N TYR A 76 -4.31 -0.41 -0.70
CA TYR A 76 -4.85 0.03 0.58
C TYR A 76 -5.32 1.49 0.52
N VAL A 77 -4.49 2.40 0.02
CA VAL A 77 -4.85 3.83 -0.08
C VAL A 77 -5.95 4.06 -1.11
N THR A 78 -5.88 3.45 -2.29
CA THR A 78 -6.90 3.65 -3.33
C THR A 78 -8.24 3.00 -2.99
N SER A 79 -8.26 1.96 -2.16
CA SER A 79 -9.51 1.39 -1.61
C SER A 79 -10.23 2.39 -0.70
N TRP A 80 -9.50 3.23 0.02
CA TRP A 80 -10.04 4.29 0.85
C TRP A 80 -10.34 5.56 0.05
N ALA A 81 -9.37 6.05 -0.72
CA ALA A 81 -9.46 7.34 -1.41
C ALA A 81 -10.27 7.27 -2.71
N GLY A 82 -10.34 6.11 -3.35
CA GLY A 82 -10.98 5.92 -4.65
C GLY A 82 -10.01 5.91 -5.82
N PRO A 83 -10.49 5.54 -7.02
CA PRO A 83 -9.66 5.29 -8.20
C PRO A 83 -9.02 6.54 -8.82
N GLN A 84 -9.48 7.74 -8.47
CA GLN A 84 -8.89 9.01 -8.95
C GLN A 84 -7.76 9.52 -8.05
N ALA A 85 -7.45 8.83 -6.95
CA ALA A 85 -6.30 9.17 -6.12
C ALA A 85 -5.00 8.87 -6.90
N PHE A 86 -4.23 9.92 -7.20
CA PHE A 86 -3.00 9.82 -7.98
C PHE A 86 -1.77 9.87 -7.08
N LEU A 87 -0.98 8.80 -7.09
CA LEU A 87 0.27 8.75 -6.34
C LEU A 87 1.31 9.73 -6.92
N ALA A 88 1.64 10.76 -6.16
CA ALA A 88 2.61 11.78 -6.55
C ALA A 88 4.04 11.47 -6.05
N LYS A 89 4.16 10.89 -4.85
CA LYS A 89 5.45 10.55 -4.24
C LYS A 89 5.26 9.46 -3.19
N ARG A 90 6.24 8.58 -3.05
CA ARG A 90 6.28 7.59 -1.96
C ARG A 90 7.71 7.34 -1.52
N SER A 91 7.88 7.12 -0.22
CA SER A 91 9.06 6.51 0.38
C SER A 91 8.63 5.31 1.22
N MET A 92 9.46 4.28 1.28
CA MET A 92 9.19 3.07 2.04
C MET A 92 10.48 2.55 2.65
N ARG A 93 10.37 2.02 3.87
CA ARG A 93 11.43 1.27 4.55
C ARG A 93 10.88 -0.08 5.00
N MET A 94 11.52 -1.14 4.59
CA MET A 94 11.28 -2.48 5.11
C MET A 94 12.04 -2.64 6.43
N VAL A 95 11.33 -3.02 7.48
CA VAL A 95 11.88 -3.28 8.82
C VAL A 95 12.02 -4.78 9.02
N GLU A 96 11.01 -5.54 8.60
CA GLU A 96 10.98 -7.00 8.63
C GLU A 96 10.43 -7.56 7.32
N SER A 97 10.77 -8.81 7.01
CA SER A 97 10.19 -9.51 5.86
C SER A 97 8.73 -9.91 6.13
N LEU A 98 7.91 -9.80 5.10
CA LEU A 98 6.54 -10.29 5.10
C LEU A 98 6.55 -11.69 4.50
N CYS A 99 6.53 -12.71 5.37
CA CYS A 99 6.68 -14.11 4.98
C CYS A 99 5.34 -14.77 4.67
N ALA A 100 5.37 -15.80 3.83
CA ALA A 100 4.20 -16.65 3.62
C ALA A 100 3.73 -17.25 4.96
N GLY A 101 2.44 -17.15 5.22
CA GLY A 101 1.79 -17.49 6.49
C GLY A 101 1.49 -16.28 7.38
N ASP A 102 2.09 -15.13 7.09
CA ASP A 102 1.83 -13.92 7.88
C ASP A 102 0.43 -13.35 7.60
N GLU A 103 -0.16 -12.80 8.65
CA GLU A 103 -1.31 -11.91 8.58
C GLU A 103 -0.80 -10.47 8.55
N LEU A 104 -1.29 -9.69 7.59
CA LEU A 104 -0.87 -8.31 7.33
C LEU A 104 -1.96 -7.36 7.79
N HIS A 105 -1.66 -6.47 8.72
CA HIS A 105 -2.53 -5.40 9.18
C HIS A 105 -2.06 -4.08 8.60
N PHE A 106 -2.89 -3.47 7.76
CA PHE A 106 -2.62 -2.17 7.15
C PHE A 106 -3.18 -1.07 8.04
N VAL A 107 -2.34 -0.09 8.35
CA VAL A 107 -2.68 1.09 9.14
C VAL A 107 -2.21 2.33 8.39
N GLY A 108 -3.06 3.33 8.32
CA GLY A 108 -2.77 4.59 7.66
C GLY A 108 -3.36 5.78 8.39
N ARG A 109 -2.68 6.93 8.31
CA ARG A 109 -3.15 8.18 8.87
C ARG A 109 -2.71 9.35 8.00
N VAL A 110 -3.61 10.29 7.74
CA VAL A 110 -3.29 11.54 7.04
C VAL A 110 -2.40 12.38 7.94
N SER A 111 -1.15 12.58 7.53
CA SER A 111 -0.15 13.35 8.29
C SER A 111 -0.12 14.83 7.89
N LYS A 112 -0.46 15.14 6.62
CA LYS A 112 -0.43 16.51 6.11
C LYS A 112 -1.39 16.68 4.94
N LYS A 113 -1.92 17.91 4.78
CA LYS A 113 -2.81 18.29 3.69
C LYS A 113 -2.44 19.69 3.20
N TRP A 114 -2.26 19.89 1.88
CA TRP A 114 -1.91 21.20 1.35
C TRP A 114 -2.28 21.33 -0.13
N ALA A 115 -2.40 22.58 -0.60
CA ALA A 115 -2.47 22.90 -2.01
C ALA A 115 -1.08 23.31 -2.52
N ASP A 116 -0.73 22.93 -3.74
CA ASP A 116 0.54 23.26 -4.39
C ASP A 116 0.31 23.73 -5.82
N ALA A 117 0.70 24.97 -6.11
CA ALA A 117 0.60 25.59 -7.43
C ALA A 117 1.96 25.69 -8.16
N SER A 118 3.01 25.06 -7.65
CA SER A 118 4.39 25.20 -8.15
C SER A 118 4.59 24.70 -9.58
N ARG A 119 3.67 23.88 -10.10
CA ARG A 119 3.73 23.31 -11.46
C ARG A 119 2.86 24.03 -12.49
N GLY A 120 2.37 25.24 -12.20
CA GLY A 120 1.51 26.01 -13.08
C GLY A 120 0.02 25.63 -13.06
N TYR A 121 -0.37 24.67 -12.23
CA TYR A 121 -1.76 24.33 -11.89
C TYR A 121 -1.84 23.97 -10.40
N GLU A 122 -2.99 24.14 -9.82
CA GLU A 122 -3.20 23.89 -8.40
C GLU A 122 -3.45 22.39 -8.14
N ARG A 123 -2.57 21.78 -7.38
CA ARG A 123 -2.66 20.38 -6.94
C ARG A 123 -3.22 20.31 -5.53
N ARG A 124 -4.00 19.29 -5.26
CA ARG A 124 -4.64 19.02 -3.96
C ARG A 124 -4.00 17.77 -3.36
N LEU A 125 -3.04 17.99 -2.47
CA LEU A 125 -2.15 16.94 -1.97
C LEU A 125 -2.50 16.56 -0.54
N VAL A 126 -2.40 15.25 -0.26
CA VAL A 126 -2.46 14.66 1.07
C VAL A 126 -1.26 13.75 1.26
N GLU A 127 -0.59 13.88 2.39
CA GLU A 127 0.46 12.95 2.82
C GLU A 127 -0.11 11.97 3.82
N ILE A 128 0.19 10.70 3.63
CA ILE A 128 -0.32 9.61 4.46
C ILE A 128 0.88 8.85 5.01
N SER A 129 0.94 8.72 6.33
CA SER A 129 1.82 7.77 7.01
C SER A 129 1.17 6.40 6.96
N LEU A 130 1.93 5.39 6.54
CA LEU A 130 1.44 4.03 6.28
C LEU A 130 2.32 3.01 7.00
N GLU A 131 1.68 1.99 7.55
CA GLU A 131 2.37 0.83 8.12
C GLU A 131 1.72 -0.47 7.64
N ILE A 132 2.55 -1.50 7.47
CA ILE A 132 2.10 -2.89 7.44
C ILE A 132 2.68 -3.55 8.68
N ARG A 133 1.82 -4.09 9.52
CA ARG A 133 2.17 -4.81 10.74
C ARG A 133 1.89 -6.31 10.55
N ASN A 134 2.63 -7.16 11.23
CA ASN A 134 2.29 -8.58 11.31
C ASN A 134 1.18 -8.86 12.32
N GLY A 135 0.71 -10.10 12.40
CA GLY A 135 -0.34 -10.53 13.32
C GLY A 135 -0.04 -10.33 14.83
N ALA A 136 1.24 -10.12 15.18
CA ALA A 136 1.66 -9.74 16.53
C ALA A 136 1.69 -8.21 16.76
N GLY A 137 1.25 -7.41 15.77
CA GLY A 137 1.25 -5.95 15.83
C GLY A 137 2.61 -5.29 15.59
N LYS A 138 3.66 -6.06 15.26
CA LYS A 138 5.01 -5.53 14.99
C LYS A 138 5.06 -4.87 13.61
N PRO A 139 5.55 -3.62 13.49
CA PRO A 139 5.74 -2.98 12.18
C PRO A 139 6.76 -3.75 11.32
N CYS A 140 6.37 -4.12 10.12
CA CYS A 140 7.23 -4.75 9.12
C CYS A 140 7.59 -3.80 7.99
N VAL A 141 6.68 -2.90 7.64
CA VAL A 141 6.87 -1.87 6.61
C VAL A 141 6.43 -0.53 7.16
N LEU A 142 7.25 0.49 6.97
CA LEU A 142 6.93 1.89 7.26
C LEU A 142 7.02 2.67 5.96
N ALA A 143 6.00 3.46 5.64
CA ALA A 143 5.97 4.25 4.42
C ALA A 143 5.33 5.61 4.63
N THR A 144 5.67 6.54 3.74
CA THR A 144 4.98 7.82 3.58
C THR A 144 4.64 7.97 2.11
N ALA A 145 3.39 8.30 1.81
CA ALA A 145 2.93 8.49 0.45
C ALA A 145 2.15 9.79 0.31
N VAL A 146 2.40 10.51 -0.78
CA VAL A 146 1.68 11.73 -1.15
C VAL A 146 0.76 11.41 -2.31
N TYR A 147 -0.51 11.64 -2.13
CA TYR A 147 -1.53 11.48 -3.15
C TYR A 147 -2.17 12.82 -3.52
N GLU A 148 -2.47 12.98 -4.79
CA GLU A 148 -3.32 14.04 -5.28
C GLU A 148 -4.76 13.52 -5.32
N LEU A 149 -5.68 14.27 -4.71
CA LEU A 149 -7.11 13.95 -4.68
C LEU A 149 -7.90 14.95 -5.54
N PRO A 150 -9.03 14.52 -6.16
CA PRO A 150 -9.90 15.43 -6.90
C PRO A 150 -10.59 16.44 -5.98
N LEU A 151 -11.01 17.57 -6.54
CA LEU A 151 -11.80 18.59 -5.82
C LEU A 151 -13.23 18.13 -5.53
N THR A 152 -13.78 17.30 -6.38
CA THR A 152 -15.16 16.81 -6.25
C THR A 152 -15.20 15.30 -6.25
N SER A 153 -16.10 14.73 -5.47
CA SER A 153 -16.34 13.28 -5.39
C SER A 153 -17.11 12.72 -6.60
N THR A 154 -17.29 13.50 -7.68
CA THR A 154 -18.11 13.09 -8.81
C THR A 154 -17.37 12.09 -9.69
N VAL A 155 -17.72 10.82 -9.55
CA VAL A 155 -17.49 9.80 -10.58
C VAL A 155 -18.70 9.84 -11.49
N SER A 156 -18.55 10.42 -12.68
CA SER A 156 -19.56 10.39 -13.74
C SER A 156 -19.64 9.01 -14.39
#